data_5bdc0cc9661fbb47ad9981c853dbb6fc
#
_entry.id   5bdc0cc9661fbb47ad9981c853dbb6fc
#
_cell.length_a   1.000
_cell.length_b   1.000
_cell.length_c   1.000
_cell.angle_alpha   90.00
_cell.angle_beta   90.00
_cell.angle_gamma   90.00
#
_symmetry.space_group_name_H-M   'P 1'
#
loop_
_entity.id
_entity.type
_entity.pdbx_description
1 polymer ?
#
loop_
_entity_poly.entity_id
_entity_poly.type
_entity_poly.pdbx_seq_one_letter_code
_entity_poly.pdbx_strand_id
1 'polypeptide(L)'
;MSEIAITLPDGSSRSMSVGATGADLAVSIGPGLARAALVIEVNGEAKDLSEPLKDGAQIRIITDREEAALEHLRHSTAHVLAQAVLELWPGATFAGGPPIADGFYYDFELPAGQTFTDDDLVRIDEKMREIIAADQPFERFELPLDEALTLMAEHPYKRVFMELAAAGEDAEGEVGNGTEISFYRNTDEFVDMCRGPHVPSTGRLGHFKLTRHGGEYFRGSEKNPMLQRIYAAAFASKKELSAHLHRQEEAAKRDHRKLGVELDLFSFPEEIGSGLAVFHPKGGIIRRLMEDYSRVRHEQADYEFVYSPHITKSNLFETSGHLQWFADGMFPPMEIDHDHNHGSAEEPDSSVSAEGDLALVEPIQGTGTQYYLKPMNCPFHILIFKSRQRSYRELPLRMFEFGTVYRYEKSGVVHGLTRVRGMTQDDAHILTTKEQMVAELV
;
A
#
# COMPACT_ATOMS: atom_id res chain seq x y z
N MET A 1 12.82 40.07 30.85
CA MET A 1 12.20 38.75 30.48
C MET A 1 13.33 37.94 29.89
N SER A 2 13.44 36.67 30.24
CA SER A 2 14.46 35.80 29.67
C SER A 2 14.15 35.57 28.19
N GLU A 3 15.16 35.62 27.34
CA GLU A 3 15.05 35.44 25.90
C GLU A 3 15.69 34.11 25.48
N ILE A 4 15.19 33.51 24.42
CA ILE A 4 15.76 32.33 23.73
C ILE A 4 16.20 32.75 22.33
N ALA A 5 17.26 32.16 21.84
CA ALA A 5 17.75 32.33 20.46
C ALA A 5 17.36 31.12 19.60
N ILE A 6 16.72 31.34 18.47
CA ILE A 6 16.37 30.32 17.50
C ILE A 6 17.03 30.59 16.16
N THR A 7 17.28 29.54 15.36
CA THR A 7 17.89 29.65 14.03
C THR A 7 16.87 29.36 12.96
N LEU A 8 16.73 30.24 11.98
CA LEU A 8 15.86 30.05 10.80
C LEU A 8 16.57 29.33 9.67
N PRO A 9 15.86 28.84 8.64
CA PRO A 9 16.45 28.06 7.54
C PRO A 9 17.50 28.82 6.71
N ASP A 10 17.44 30.15 6.70
CA ASP A 10 18.43 31.01 6.05
C ASP A 10 19.70 31.25 6.88
N GLY A 11 19.81 30.59 8.06
CA GLY A 11 20.90 30.73 8.99
C GLY A 11 20.81 31.97 9.91
N SER A 12 19.78 32.80 9.76
CA SER A 12 19.59 33.97 10.65
C SER A 12 19.13 33.53 12.04
N SER A 13 19.62 34.24 13.08
CA SER A 13 19.18 34.02 14.45
C SER A 13 18.11 35.05 14.84
N ARG A 14 17.08 34.57 15.56
CA ARG A 14 16.04 35.43 16.14
C ARG A 14 15.96 35.25 17.65
N SER A 15 15.78 36.37 18.36
CA SER A 15 15.48 36.39 19.79
C SER A 15 13.96 36.37 19.99
N MET A 16 13.49 35.46 20.85
CA MET A 16 12.08 35.31 21.23
C MET A 16 11.98 35.25 22.76
N SER A 17 10.81 35.58 23.29
CA SER A 17 10.56 35.43 24.74
C SER A 17 10.54 33.94 25.13
N VAL A 18 10.99 33.60 26.33
CA VAL A 18 10.81 32.24 26.88
C VAL A 18 9.32 31.88 26.89
N GLY A 19 8.98 30.68 26.35
CA GLY A 19 7.61 30.23 26.20
C GLY A 19 6.91 30.70 24.93
N ALA A 20 7.59 31.46 24.05
CA ALA A 20 7.06 31.75 22.70
C ALA A 20 6.88 30.46 21.88
N THR A 21 5.84 30.45 21.08
CA THR A 21 5.44 29.30 20.25
C THR A 21 5.83 29.51 18.79
N GLY A 22 5.65 28.44 17.96
CA GLY A 22 5.77 28.56 16.51
C GLY A 22 4.79 29.56 15.90
N ALA A 23 3.60 29.72 16.49
CA ALA A 23 2.62 30.72 16.07
C ALA A 23 3.10 32.13 16.35
N ASP A 24 3.70 32.40 17.53
CA ASP A 24 4.29 33.70 17.88
C ASP A 24 5.45 34.06 16.95
N LEU A 25 6.27 33.06 16.59
CA LEU A 25 7.32 33.23 15.60
C LEU A 25 6.76 33.64 14.24
N ALA A 26 5.72 32.93 13.75
CA ALA A 26 5.07 33.24 12.47
C ALA A 26 4.51 34.66 12.45
N VAL A 27 3.86 35.11 13.54
CA VAL A 27 3.36 36.47 13.72
C VAL A 27 4.50 37.49 13.71
N SER A 28 5.62 37.20 14.39
CA SER A 28 6.79 38.09 14.47
C SER A 28 7.47 38.32 13.11
N ILE A 29 7.38 37.33 12.21
CA ILE A 29 7.92 37.41 10.84
C ILE A 29 6.99 38.21 9.94
N GLY A 30 5.68 37.97 10.05
CA GLY A 30 4.70 38.76 9.32
C GLY A 30 3.30 38.15 9.23
N PRO A 31 2.27 38.95 9.03
CA PRO A 31 0.87 38.50 9.04
C PRO A 31 0.52 37.56 7.89
N GLY A 32 1.25 37.59 6.78
CA GLY A 32 1.09 36.66 5.68
C GLY A 32 1.53 35.26 6.06
N LEU A 33 2.70 35.13 6.69
CA LEU A 33 3.22 33.85 7.16
C LEU A 33 2.35 33.28 8.28
N ALA A 34 1.94 34.12 9.24
CA ALA A 34 1.05 33.69 10.32
C ALA A 34 -0.26 33.07 9.83
N ARG A 35 -0.82 33.58 8.73
CA ARG A 35 -2.03 33.02 8.11
C ARG A 35 -1.76 31.75 7.34
N ALA A 36 -0.59 31.60 6.74
CA ALA A 36 -0.24 30.44 5.93
C ALA A 36 0.36 29.27 6.74
N ALA A 37 0.90 29.55 7.94
CA ALA A 37 1.56 28.57 8.79
C ALA A 37 0.59 27.48 9.25
N LEU A 38 1.00 26.21 9.13
CA LEU A 38 0.24 25.03 9.56
C LEU A 38 0.93 24.27 10.69
N VAL A 39 2.22 23.98 10.55
CA VAL A 39 3.05 23.29 11.55
C VAL A 39 4.45 23.88 11.55
N ILE A 40 5.25 23.56 12.56
CA ILE A 40 6.67 23.88 12.59
C ILE A 40 7.52 22.60 12.52
N GLU A 41 8.71 22.73 12.00
CA GLU A 41 9.76 21.73 12.09
C GLU A 41 10.81 22.23 13.07
N VAL A 42 11.04 21.47 14.13
CA VAL A 42 12.00 21.78 15.20
C VAL A 42 13.13 20.76 15.12
N ASN A 43 14.33 21.18 14.73
CA ASN A 43 15.50 20.31 14.53
C ASN A 43 15.22 19.11 13.58
N GLY A 44 14.40 19.30 12.56
CA GLY A 44 14.01 18.27 11.59
C GLY A 44 12.79 17.44 11.98
N GLU A 45 12.15 17.70 13.12
CA GLU A 45 10.95 16.99 13.57
C GLU A 45 9.72 17.92 13.52
N ALA A 46 8.63 17.45 12.89
CA ALA A 46 7.39 18.22 12.79
C ALA A 46 6.67 18.31 14.15
N LYS A 47 6.22 19.51 14.51
CA LYS A 47 5.53 19.84 15.77
C LYS A 47 4.37 20.80 15.50
N ASP A 48 3.41 20.84 16.44
CA ASP A 48 2.32 21.81 16.39
C ASP A 48 2.83 23.25 16.44
N LEU A 49 2.11 24.19 15.83
CA LEU A 49 2.41 25.61 15.96
C LEU A 49 2.32 26.14 17.40
N SER A 50 1.57 25.45 18.26
CA SER A 50 1.41 25.77 19.68
C SER A 50 2.59 25.30 20.55
N GLU A 51 3.50 24.47 20.00
CA GLU A 51 4.67 23.97 20.75
C GLU A 51 5.59 25.11 21.19
N PRO A 52 5.97 25.18 22.48
CA PRO A 52 6.93 26.17 22.98
C PRO A 52 8.32 25.95 22.37
N LEU A 53 8.91 27.02 21.86
CA LEU A 53 10.24 27.02 21.27
C LEU A 53 11.32 26.87 22.34
N LYS A 54 12.36 26.10 22.02
CA LYS A 54 13.53 25.88 22.91
C LYS A 54 14.72 26.70 22.44
N ASP A 55 15.56 27.13 23.41
CA ASP A 55 16.79 27.83 23.10
C ASP A 55 17.74 27.02 22.23
N GLY A 56 18.33 27.65 21.21
CA GLY A 56 19.23 27.01 20.23
C GLY A 56 18.55 26.17 19.16
N ALA A 57 17.23 26.05 19.15
CA ALA A 57 16.52 25.22 18.17
C ALA A 57 16.59 25.78 16.73
N GLN A 58 16.69 24.89 15.76
CA GLN A 58 16.50 25.19 14.34
C GLN A 58 15.02 25.07 14.01
N ILE A 59 14.41 26.16 13.53
CA ILE A 59 12.97 26.21 13.28
C ILE A 59 12.67 26.53 11.82
N ARG A 60 11.83 25.70 11.19
CA ARG A 60 11.23 25.95 9.89
C ARG A 60 9.70 25.98 10.05
N ILE A 61 9.04 26.96 9.46
CA ILE A 61 7.58 27.03 9.42
C ILE A 61 7.12 26.38 8.12
N ILE A 62 6.26 25.38 8.23
CA ILE A 62 5.63 24.69 7.08
C ILE A 62 4.29 25.39 6.82
N THR A 63 4.08 25.78 5.56
CA THR A 63 2.90 26.52 5.13
C THR A 63 2.00 25.68 4.25
N ASP A 64 0.76 26.12 4.05
CA ASP A 64 -0.25 25.48 3.17
C ASP A 64 0.19 25.32 1.70
N ARG A 65 1.30 25.92 1.29
CA ARG A 65 1.84 25.88 -0.08
C ARG A 65 2.89 24.78 -0.29
N GLU A 66 3.30 24.13 0.76
CA GLU A 66 4.37 23.15 0.73
C GLU A 66 3.80 21.73 0.67
N GLU A 67 4.44 20.85 -0.10
CA GLU A 67 4.06 19.44 -0.20
C GLU A 67 4.11 18.73 1.17
N ALA A 68 5.07 19.10 2.01
CA ALA A 68 5.19 18.62 3.39
C ALA A 68 3.95 18.89 4.25
N ALA A 69 3.14 19.92 3.91
CA ALA A 69 1.90 20.22 4.63
C ALA A 69 0.77 19.21 4.37
N LEU A 70 0.82 18.48 3.23
CA LEU A 70 -0.26 17.59 2.83
C LEU A 70 -0.53 16.46 3.83
N GLU A 71 0.50 15.91 4.43
CA GLU A 71 0.37 14.87 5.45
C GLU A 71 -0.43 15.38 6.64
N HIS A 72 -0.10 16.57 7.16
CA HIS A 72 -0.76 17.18 8.32
C HIS A 72 -2.18 17.64 8.00
N LEU A 73 -2.44 18.15 6.79
CA LEU A 73 -3.78 18.47 6.31
C LEU A 73 -4.67 17.22 6.23
N ARG A 74 -4.15 16.12 5.69
CA ARG A 74 -4.84 14.84 5.59
C ARG A 74 -5.13 14.25 6.95
N HIS A 75 -4.12 14.21 7.83
CA HIS A 75 -4.26 13.73 9.19
C HIS A 75 -5.32 14.51 9.97
N SER A 76 -5.26 15.84 9.94
CA SER A 76 -6.25 16.69 10.61
C SER A 76 -7.65 16.54 10.00
N THR A 77 -7.75 16.33 8.69
CA THR A 77 -9.07 16.07 8.04
C THR A 77 -9.62 14.69 8.43
N ALA A 78 -8.75 13.70 8.69
CA ALA A 78 -9.16 12.39 9.19
C ALA A 78 -9.81 12.48 10.59
N HIS A 79 -9.28 13.34 11.47
CA HIS A 79 -9.91 13.63 12.79
C HIS A 79 -11.28 14.29 12.63
N VAL A 80 -11.44 15.22 11.70
CA VAL A 80 -12.75 15.84 11.40
C VAL A 80 -13.75 14.79 10.86
N LEU A 81 -13.29 13.81 10.08
CA LEU A 81 -14.13 12.68 9.68
C LEU A 81 -14.55 11.85 10.89
N ALA A 82 -13.61 11.52 11.79
CA ALA A 82 -13.92 10.76 12.99
C ALA A 82 -14.95 11.48 13.88
N GLN A 83 -14.77 12.77 14.12
CA GLN A 83 -15.72 13.60 14.84
C GLN A 83 -17.11 13.60 14.18
N ALA A 84 -17.18 13.81 12.86
CA ALA A 84 -18.45 13.83 12.13
C ALA A 84 -19.20 12.50 12.23
N VAL A 85 -18.50 11.37 12.16
CA VAL A 85 -19.11 10.04 12.29
C VAL A 85 -19.63 9.82 13.70
N LEU A 86 -18.85 10.13 14.74
CA LEU A 86 -19.28 9.97 16.13
C LEU A 86 -20.48 10.84 16.49
N GLU A 87 -20.57 12.06 15.96
CA GLU A 87 -21.72 12.95 16.15
C GLU A 87 -22.99 12.43 15.41
N LEU A 88 -22.84 11.80 14.24
CA LEU A 88 -23.96 11.28 13.45
C LEU A 88 -24.43 9.88 13.88
N TRP A 89 -23.54 9.07 14.47
CA TRP A 89 -23.84 7.72 14.98
C TRP A 89 -23.43 7.58 16.45
N PRO A 90 -24.26 8.05 17.39
CA PRO A 90 -24.00 7.84 18.82
C PRO A 90 -23.81 6.36 19.15
N GLY A 91 -22.71 6.04 19.82
CA GLY A 91 -22.30 4.66 20.14
C GLY A 91 -21.43 4.00 19.06
N ALA A 92 -21.04 4.68 17.98
CA ALA A 92 -19.99 4.23 17.11
C ALA A 92 -18.63 4.26 17.82
N THR A 93 -17.75 3.32 17.49
CA THR A 93 -16.36 3.33 17.93
C THR A 93 -15.43 3.48 16.74
N PHE A 94 -14.22 3.93 16.97
CA PHE A 94 -13.27 4.23 15.93
C PHE A 94 -11.88 3.67 16.25
N ALA A 95 -11.13 3.30 15.20
CA ALA A 95 -9.81 2.70 15.33
C ALA A 95 -8.70 3.71 14.99
N GLY A 96 -8.38 3.86 13.72
CA GLY A 96 -7.33 4.72 13.25
C GLY A 96 -7.58 5.21 11.83
N GLY A 97 -6.84 6.25 11.43
CA GLY A 97 -7.01 6.90 10.14
C GLY A 97 -5.75 7.57 9.63
N PRO A 98 -4.71 6.79 9.22
CA PRO A 98 -3.47 7.39 8.73
C PRO A 98 -3.66 8.11 7.39
N PRO A 99 -2.84 9.15 7.12
CA PRO A 99 -2.75 9.74 5.81
C PRO A 99 -2.17 8.73 4.79
N ILE A 100 -2.65 8.80 3.55
CA ILE A 100 -2.15 8.04 2.41
C ILE A 100 -1.78 8.99 1.27
N ALA A 101 -1.15 8.46 0.20
CA ALA A 101 -0.56 9.27 -0.89
C ALA A 101 -1.50 10.33 -1.50
N ASP A 102 -2.80 10.04 -1.63
CA ASP A 102 -3.78 10.95 -2.25
C ASP A 102 -4.88 11.43 -1.30
N GLY A 103 -4.79 11.08 0.00
CA GLY A 103 -5.81 11.41 0.97
C GLY A 103 -5.62 10.73 2.31
N PHE A 104 -6.67 10.15 2.83
CA PHE A 104 -6.69 9.42 4.10
C PHE A 104 -7.83 8.40 4.12
N TYR A 105 -7.84 7.55 5.13
CA TYR A 105 -9.01 6.75 5.49
C TYR A 105 -9.23 6.80 7.00
N TYR A 106 -10.37 6.30 7.45
CA TYR A 106 -10.65 6.08 8.86
C TYR A 106 -11.55 4.87 9.06
N ASP A 107 -11.28 4.09 10.11
CA ASP A 107 -11.97 2.85 10.43
C ASP A 107 -12.93 3.00 11.60
N PHE A 108 -14.15 2.50 11.44
CA PHE A 108 -15.24 2.61 12.42
C PHE A 108 -15.92 1.27 12.64
N GLU A 109 -16.42 1.07 13.84
CA GLU A 109 -17.45 0.08 14.13
C GLU A 109 -18.75 0.81 14.44
N LEU A 110 -19.78 0.52 13.64
CA LEU A 110 -21.10 1.13 13.81
C LEU A 110 -21.99 0.31 14.75
N PRO A 111 -22.93 0.95 15.50
CA PRO A 111 -23.86 0.25 16.38
C PRO A 111 -24.67 -0.80 15.63
N ALA A 112 -24.98 -1.92 16.31
CA ALA A 112 -25.85 -2.99 15.81
C ALA A 112 -25.42 -3.60 14.46
N GLY A 113 -24.14 -3.55 14.09
CA GLY A 113 -23.62 -4.13 12.84
C GLY A 113 -24.09 -3.39 11.58
N GLN A 114 -24.44 -2.12 11.71
CA GLN A 114 -24.76 -1.26 10.56
C GLN A 114 -23.53 -1.09 9.65
N THR A 115 -23.79 -0.77 8.40
CA THR A 115 -22.76 -0.44 7.40
C THR A 115 -23.07 0.91 6.79
N PHE A 116 -22.02 1.64 6.36
CA PHE A 116 -22.22 2.89 5.63
C PHE A 116 -22.83 2.64 4.26
N THR A 117 -23.56 3.64 3.78
CA THR A 117 -24.13 3.74 2.44
C THR A 117 -23.56 4.95 1.72
N ASP A 118 -23.78 5.06 0.40
CA ASP A 118 -23.38 6.24 -0.36
C ASP A 118 -24.10 7.52 0.11
N ASP A 119 -25.35 7.40 0.56
CA ASP A 119 -26.09 8.53 1.15
C ASP A 119 -25.49 8.98 2.48
N ASP A 120 -24.94 8.07 3.26
CA ASP A 120 -24.23 8.41 4.50
C ASP A 120 -22.96 9.20 4.23
N LEU A 121 -22.22 8.90 3.15
CA LEU A 121 -21.05 9.71 2.77
C LEU A 121 -21.44 11.17 2.48
N VAL A 122 -22.62 11.41 1.92
CA VAL A 122 -23.12 12.79 1.70
C VAL A 122 -23.39 13.48 3.03
N ARG A 123 -24.06 12.81 3.95
CA ARG A 123 -24.35 13.35 5.30
C ARG A 123 -23.09 13.63 6.10
N ILE A 124 -22.10 12.75 5.99
CA ILE A 124 -20.79 12.91 6.65
C ILE A 124 -20.03 14.09 6.04
N ASP A 125 -19.99 14.22 4.70
CA ASP A 125 -19.34 15.37 4.01
C ASP A 125 -19.97 16.71 4.48
N GLU A 126 -21.29 16.79 4.56
CA GLU A 126 -22.01 17.98 5.07
C GLU A 126 -21.61 18.28 6.52
N LYS A 127 -21.60 17.26 7.39
CA LYS A 127 -21.22 17.41 8.80
C LYS A 127 -19.76 17.83 8.99
N MET A 128 -18.85 17.26 8.22
CA MET A 128 -17.46 17.68 8.20
C MET A 128 -17.30 19.13 7.81
N ARG A 129 -18.09 19.64 6.85
CA ARG A 129 -18.08 21.06 6.46
C ARG A 129 -18.61 21.96 7.56
N GLU A 130 -19.60 21.53 8.33
CA GLU A 130 -20.09 22.26 9.52
C GLU A 130 -18.98 22.39 10.56
N ILE A 131 -18.27 21.29 10.88
CA ILE A 131 -17.14 21.28 11.83
C ILE A 131 -16.00 22.19 11.35
N ILE A 132 -15.68 22.15 10.06
CA ILE A 132 -14.65 23.02 9.46
C ILE A 132 -15.07 24.48 9.54
N ALA A 133 -16.31 24.79 9.27
CA ALA A 133 -16.83 26.17 9.35
C ALA A 133 -16.87 26.72 10.79
N ALA A 134 -16.96 25.85 11.79
CA ALA A 134 -16.90 26.20 13.20
C ALA A 134 -15.49 26.59 13.67
N ASP A 135 -14.45 26.34 12.86
CA ASP A 135 -13.05 26.70 13.11
C ASP A 135 -12.54 26.28 14.49
N GLN A 136 -12.79 25.03 14.85
CA GLN A 136 -12.43 24.45 16.16
C GLN A 136 -10.91 24.28 16.26
N PRO A 137 -10.27 24.62 17.41
CA PRO A 137 -8.83 24.39 17.60
C PRO A 137 -8.51 22.90 17.73
N PHE A 138 -7.27 22.53 17.39
CA PHE A 138 -6.69 21.24 17.74
C PHE A 138 -5.81 21.45 19.00
N GLU A 139 -6.31 21.03 20.15
CA GLU A 139 -5.61 21.18 21.43
C GLU A 139 -4.94 19.87 21.82
N ARG A 140 -3.60 19.87 21.85
CA ARG A 140 -2.79 18.73 22.27
C ARG A 140 -2.68 18.66 23.79
N PHE A 141 -2.82 17.45 24.36
CA PHE A 141 -2.50 17.15 25.75
C PHE A 141 -1.95 15.73 25.88
N GLU A 142 -1.37 15.42 27.02
CA GLU A 142 -0.78 14.11 27.31
C GLU A 142 -1.34 13.59 28.63
N LEU A 143 -1.53 12.27 28.71
CA LEU A 143 -1.97 11.58 29.91
C LEU A 143 -1.09 10.34 30.18
N PRO A 144 -0.88 10.01 31.47
CA PRO A 144 -0.37 8.70 31.84
C PRO A 144 -1.25 7.58 31.29
N LEU A 145 -0.66 6.40 31.00
CA LEU A 145 -1.35 5.28 30.36
C LEU A 145 -2.65 4.85 31.08
N ASP A 146 -2.69 4.85 32.40
CA ASP A 146 -3.86 4.46 33.18
C ASP A 146 -5.03 5.45 33.04
N GLU A 147 -4.74 6.73 33.01
CA GLU A 147 -5.70 7.80 32.74
C GLU A 147 -6.16 7.74 31.26
N ALA A 148 -5.24 7.52 30.33
CA ALA A 148 -5.50 7.37 28.91
C ALA A 148 -6.45 6.19 28.62
N LEU A 149 -6.21 5.02 29.24
CA LEU A 149 -7.08 3.86 29.14
C LEU A 149 -8.47 4.11 29.71
N THR A 150 -8.57 4.93 30.74
CA THR A 150 -9.84 5.35 31.34
C THR A 150 -10.61 6.29 30.42
N LEU A 151 -9.91 7.29 29.83
CA LEU A 151 -10.50 8.22 28.87
C LEU A 151 -11.08 7.49 27.63
N MET A 152 -10.37 6.48 27.14
CA MET A 152 -10.76 5.68 25.95
C MET A 152 -11.50 4.38 26.30
N ALA A 153 -12.14 4.30 27.48
CA ALA A 153 -12.79 3.08 27.93
C ALA A 153 -13.87 2.54 26.96
N GLU A 154 -14.58 3.44 26.28
CA GLU A 154 -15.62 3.11 25.30
C GLU A 154 -15.10 2.85 23.87
N HIS A 155 -13.79 3.03 23.63
CA HIS A 155 -13.15 2.86 22.32
C HIS A 155 -12.16 1.69 22.33
N PRO A 156 -12.61 0.44 22.14
CA PRO A 156 -11.79 -0.75 22.35
C PRO A 156 -10.57 -0.81 21.41
N TYR A 157 -10.68 -0.30 20.20
CA TYR A 157 -9.58 -0.29 19.22
C TYR A 157 -8.45 0.67 19.63
N LYS A 158 -8.78 1.85 20.16
CA LYS A 158 -7.78 2.79 20.67
C LYS A 158 -7.04 2.21 21.88
N ARG A 159 -7.74 1.48 22.73
CA ARG A 159 -7.11 0.77 23.87
C ARG A 159 -6.10 -0.27 23.42
N VAL A 160 -6.41 -1.06 22.37
CA VAL A 160 -5.47 -2.03 21.81
C VAL A 160 -4.18 -1.33 21.34
N PHE A 161 -4.26 -0.21 20.65
CA PHE A 161 -3.07 0.55 20.24
C PHE A 161 -2.25 1.05 21.44
N MET A 162 -2.89 1.54 22.49
CA MET A 162 -2.18 1.96 23.73
C MET A 162 -1.48 0.79 24.42
N GLU A 163 -2.13 -0.37 24.52
CA GLU A 163 -1.56 -1.57 25.13
C GLU A 163 -0.37 -2.10 24.34
N LEU A 164 -0.42 -2.08 22.99
CA LEU A 164 0.69 -2.44 22.11
C LEU A 164 1.86 -1.48 22.28
N ALA A 165 1.62 -0.17 22.28
CA ALA A 165 2.67 0.83 22.50
C ALA A 165 3.33 0.69 23.87
N ALA A 166 2.57 0.39 24.92
CA ALA A 166 3.09 0.14 26.25
C ALA A 166 3.95 -1.14 26.31
N ALA A 167 3.63 -2.15 25.49
CA ALA A 167 4.43 -3.37 25.33
C ALA A 167 5.68 -3.17 24.46
N GLY A 168 5.87 -1.99 23.85
CA GLY A 168 6.97 -1.71 22.92
C GLY A 168 6.79 -2.34 21.54
N GLU A 169 5.55 -2.74 21.20
CA GLU A 169 5.17 -3.26 19.89
C GLU A 169 4.76 -2.14 18.95
N ASP A 170 4.83 -2.39 17.64
CA ASP A 170 4.39 -1.41 16.62
C ASP A 170 2.87 -1.22 16.68
N ALA A 171 2.46 -0.01 17.03
CA ALA A 171 1.06 0.43 17.08
C ALA A 171 0.64 1.15 15.79
N GLU A 172 1.21 0.77 14.62
CA GLU A 172 0.90 1.31 13.29
C GLU A 172 1.10 2.84 13.17
N GLY A 173 1.98 3.39 14.02
CA GLY A 173 2.26 4.83 14.06
C GLY A 173 1.22 5.67 14.82
N GLU A 174 0.17 5.07 15.34
CA GLU A 174 -0.91 5.76 16.07
C GLU A 174 -0.48 6.28 17.46
N VAL A 175 0.50 5.62 18.09
CA VAL A 175 0.93 5.93 19.48
C VAL A 175 2.43 6.16 19.55
N GLY A 176 2.87 7.08 20.42
CA GLY A 176 4.27 7.32 20.75
C GLY A 176 4.87 6.18 21.59
N ASN A 177 6.20 6.03 21.54
CA ASN A 177 6.93 5.13 22.45
C ASN A 177 7.10 5.82 23.81
N GLY A 178 6.35 5.44 24.83
CA GLY A 178 6.49 6.02 26.16
C GLY A 178 5.37 5.66 27.13
N THR A 179 5.52 6.13 28.36
CA THR A 179 4.52 5.98 29.42
C THR A 179 3.42 7.04 29.38
N GLU A 180 3.57 8.05 28.54
CA GLU A 180 2.61 9.12 28.31
C GLU A 180 2.02 9.00 26.90
N ILE A 181 0.70 9.08 26.83
CA ILE A 181 -0.08 8.97 25.59
C ILE A 181 -0.58 10.36 25.21
N SER A 182 -0.36 10.75 23.96
CA SER A 182 -0.81 12.04 23.43
C SER A 182 -2.20 11.96 22.83
N PHE A 183 -2.96 13.01 23.04
CA PHE A 183 -4.31 13.21 22.55
C PHE A 183 -4.48 14.58 21.92
N TYR A 184 -5.48 14.68 21.06
CA TYR A 184 -5.97 15.95 20.54
C TYR A 184 -7.47 16.08 20.78
N ARG A 185 -7.87 17.27 21.20
CA ARG A 185 -9.25 17.65 21.45
C ARG A 185 -9.65 18.79 20.52
N ASN A 186 -10.78 18.64 19.85
CA ASN A 186 -11.41 19.72 19.08
C ASN A 186 -12.55 20.39 19.85
N THR A 187 -13.29 19.58 20.64
CA THR A 187 -14.37 20.01 21.55
C THR A 187 -14.27 19.20 22.84
N ASP A 188 -15.05 19.57 23.84
CA ASP A 188 -15.14 18.79 25.09
C ASP A 188 -15.73 17.36 24.85
N GLU A 189 -16.44 17.18 23.73
CA GLU A 189 -17.12 15.92 23.38
C GLU A 189 -16.32 15.06 22.41
N PHE A 190 -15.30 15.64 21.73
CA PHE A 190 -14.47 14.88 20.79
C PHE A 190 -12.99 14.95 21.16
N VAL A 191 -12.47 13.79 21.51
CA VAL A 191 -11.03 13.57 21.80
C VAL A 191 -10.57 12.35 21.00
N ASP A 192 -9.41 12.46 20.36
CA ASP A 192 -8.77 11.35 19.68
C ASP A 192 -7.31 11.19 20.13
N MET A 193 -6.89 9.93 20.23
CA MET A 193 -5.52 9.56 20.53
C MET A 193 -4.71 9.59 19.25
N CYS A 194 -3.68 10.43 19.19
CA CYS A 194 -2.74 10.42 18.08
C CYS A 194 -1.42 11.14 18.44
N ARG A 195 -0.40 10.93 17.61
CA ARG A 195 0.94 11.51 17.80
C ARG A 195 1.01 12.96 17.33
N GLY A 196 0.11 13.39 16.46
CA GLY A 196 0.21 14.68 15.77
C GLY A 196 1.37 14.75 14.77
N PRO A 197 1.81 15.95 14.37
CA PRO A 197 1.15 17.22 14.67
C PRO A 197 -0.10 17.47 13.82
N HIS A 198 -0.94 18.39 14.31
CA HIS A 198 -2.13 18.87 13.61
C HIS A 198 -1.99 20.33 13.14
N VAL A 199 -2.83 20.70 12.17
CA VAL A 199 -3.01 22.11 11.82
C VAL A 199 -3.66 22.88 12.99
N PRO A 200 -3.54 24.22 13.05
CA PRO A 200 -3.99 24.98 14.22
C PRO A 200 -5.48 24.86 14.53
N SER A 201 -6.31 24.74 13.50
CA SER A 201 -7.76 24.64 13.66
C SER A 201 -8.40 23.97 12.43
N THR A 202 -9.65 23.49 12.60
CA THR A 202 -10.41 22.87 11.53
C THR A 202 -10.68 23.81 10.36
N GLY A 203 -10.74 25.13 10.60
CA GLY A 203 -10.91 26.14 9.55
C GLY A 203 -9.76 26.22 8.53
N ARG A 204 -8.62 25.55 8.79
CA ARG A 204 -7.50 25.41 7.84
C ARG A 204 -7.72 24.31 6.82
N LEU A 205 -8.74 23.50 6.98
CA LEU A 205 -9.10 22.36 6.14
C LEU A 205 -10.14 22.76 5.09
N GLY A 206 -10.45 21.92 4.12
CA GLY A 206 -11.56 22.20 3.21
C GLY A 206 -11.48 21.64 1.79
N HIS A 207 -10.32 21.13 1.39
CA HIS A 207 -10.15 20.58 0.04
C HIS A 207 -10.10 19.06 0.07
N PHE A 208 -11.23 18.46 0.47
CA PHE A 208 -11.40 17.01 0.55
C PHE A 208 -12.67 16.56 -0.19
N LYS A 209 -12.74 15.24 -0.44
CA LYS A 209 -13.93 14.54 -0.94
C LYS A 209 -13.94 13.12 -0.40
N LEU A 210 -15.03 12.70 0.25
CA LEU A 210 -15.25 11.30 0.57
C LEU A 210 -15.47 10.53 -0.73
N THR A 211 -14.75 9.42 -0.93
CA THR A 211 -14.68 8.75 -2.24
C THR A 211 -15.37 7.40 -2.24
N ARG A 212 -15.23 6.62 -1.18
CA ARG A 212 -15.84 5.29 -1.04
C ARG A 212 -15.87 4.83 0.40
N HIS A 213 -16.68 3.84 0.67
CA HIS A 213 -16.68 3.07 1.92
C HIS A 213 -16.50 1.57 1.63
N GLY A 214 -16.20 0.79 2.65
CA GLY A 214 -16.08 -0.67 2.54
C GLY A 214 -15.75 -1.33 3.86
N GLY A 215 -15.85 -2.67 3.90
CA GLY A 215 -15.42 -3.47 5.03
C GLY A 215 -13.92 -3.70 4.98
N GLU A 216 -13.26 -3.65 6.14
CA GLU A 216 -11.84 -3.96 6.30
C GLU A 216 -11.61 -4.64 7.65
N TYR A 217 -10.79 -5.68 7.69
CA TYR A 217 -10.49 -6.34 8.96
C TYR A 217 -9.53 -5.50 9.80
N PHE A 218 -9.85 -5.32 11.08
CA PHE A 218 -8.96 -4.60 12.00
C PHE A 218 -7.54 -5.17 11.95
N ARG A 219 -6.55 -4.31 11.71
CA ARG A 219 -5.14 -4.68 11.49
C ARG A 219 -4.94 -5.74 10.39
N GLY A 220 -5.76 -5.73 9.36
CA GLY A 220 -5.62 -6.59 8.18
C GLY A 220 -5.76 -8.10 8.43
N SER A 221 -6.23 -8.54 9.60
CA SER A 221 -6.36 -9.95 9.96
C SER A 221 -7.81 -10.41 9.94
N GLU A 222 -8.13 -11.43 9.15
CA GLU A 222 -9.47 -12.06 9.08
C GLU A 222 -9.95 -12.63 10.43
N LYS A 223 -9.07 -12.76 11.42
CA LYS A 223 -9.40 -13.21 12.78
C LYS A 223 -9.95 -12.08 13.65
N ASN A 224 -9.76 -10.83 13.23
CA ASN A 224 -10.19 -9.64 13.93
C ASN A 224 -11.56 -9.16 13.43
N PRO A 225 -12.26 -8.29 14.18
CA PRO A 225 -13.52 -7.70 13.75
C PRO A 225 -13.39 -6.99 12.38
N MET A 226 -14.47 -7.07 11.59
CA MET A 226 -14.58 -6.31 10.36
C MET A 226 -15.12 -4.91 10.66
N LEU A 227 -14.33 -3.90 10.37
CA LEU A 227 -14.66 -2.48 10.54
C LEU A 227 -15.20 -1.90 9.25
N GLN A 228 -15.83 -0.73 9.33
CA GLN A 228 -16.29 0.06 8.22
C GLN A 228 -15.27 1.15 7.93
N ARG A 229 -14.59 1.08 6.79
CA ARG A 229 -13.58 2.05 6.36
C ARG A 229 -14.18 3.08 5.42
N ILE A 230 -13.95 4.36 5.68
CA ILE A 230 -14.25 5.46 4.76
C ILE A 230 -12.95 5.99 4.20
N TYR A 231 -12.90 6.15 2.88
CA TYR A 231 -11.76 6.72 2.16
C TYR A 231 -12.09 8.14 1.70
N ALA A 232 -11.10 9.02 1.75
CA ALA A 232 -11.19 10.39 1.29
C ALA A 232 -9.96 10.80 0.49
N ALA A 233 -10.18 11.61 -0.54
CA ALA A 233 -9.13 12.38 -1.21
C ALA A 233 -8.98 13.75 -0.53
N ALA A 234 -7.75 14.21 -0.25
CA ALA A 234 -7.49 15.51 0.34
C ALA A 234 -6.22 16.15 -0.21
N PHE A 235 -6.32 17.43 -0.57
CA PHE A 235 -5.29 18.21 -1.25
C PHE A 235 -5.17 19.62 -0.69
N ALA A 236 -4.05 20.31 -0.96
CA ALA A 236 -3.83 21.68 -0.51
C ALA A 236 -4.73 22.69 -1.22
N SER A 237 -5.24 22.37 -2.41
CA SER A 237 -6.09 23.27 -3.19
C SER A 237 -7.28 22.57 -3.86
N LYS A 238 -8.36 23.34 -4.08
CA LYS A 238 -9.52 22.85 -4.86
C LYS A 238 -9.12 22.41 -6.28
N LYS A 239 -8.13 23.08 -6.88
CA LYS A 239 -7.65 22.76 -8.23
C LYS A 239 -7.01 21.38 -8.26
N GLU A 240 -6.15 21.08 -7.30
CA GLU A 240 -5.50 19.77 -7.19
C GLU A 240 -6.49 18.65 -6.91
N LEU A 241 -7.41 18.85 -5.95
CA LEU A 241 -8.50 17.92 -5.70
C LEU A 241 -9.32 17.65 -6.95
N SER A 242 -9.75 18.69 -7.67
CA SER A 242 -10.53 18.52 -8.91
C SER A 242 -9.74 17.79 -10.01
N ALA A 243 -8.44 18.09 -10.15
CA ALA A 243 -7.58 17.40 -11.09
C ALA A 243 -7.40 15.91 -10.73
N HIS A 244 -7.29 15.59 -9.42
CA HIS A 244 -7.21 14.22 -8.94
C HIS A 244 -8.52 13.45 -9.22
N LEU A 245 -9.67 14.00 -8.85
CA LEU A 245 -10.98 13.38 -9.11
C LEU A 245 -11.22 13.16 -10.60
N HIS A 246 -10.86 14.13 -11.44
CA HIS A 246 -10.94 13.97 -12.90
C HIS A 246 -10.04 12.84 -13.41
N ARG A 247 -8.79 12.72 -12.90
CA ARG A 247 -7.92 11.58 -13.25
C ARG A 247 -8.52 10.24 -12.83
N GLN A 248 -9.15 10.16 -11.65
CA GLN A 248 -9.84 8.94 -11.20
C GLN A 248 -11.03 8.58 -12.10
N GLU A 249 -11.86 9.56 -12.50
CA GLU A 249 -12.96 9.35 -13.44
C GLU A 249 -12.44 8.85 -14.80
N GLU A 250 -11.41 9.48 -15.33
CA GLU A 250 -10.77 9.06 -16.59
C GLU A 250 -10.14 7.66 -16.48
N ALA A 251 -9.53 7.35 -15.33
CA ALA A 251 -8.99 6.01 -15.08
C ALA A 251 -10.10 4.95 -15.03
N ALA A 252 -11.24 5.25 -14.39
CA ALA A 252 -12.40 4.35 -14.35
C ALA A 252 -13.00 4.09 -15.74
N LYS A 253 -13.03 5.10 -16.62
CA LYS A 253 -13.45 4.93 -18.03
C LYS A 253 -12.51 4.03 -18.82
N ARG A 254 -11.23 3.96 -18.43
CA ARG A 254 -10.16 3.19 -19.07
C ARG A 254 -9.82 1.90 -18.32
N ASP A 255 -10.69 1.48 -17.40
CA ASP A 255 -10.48 0.21 -16.67
C ASP A 255 -10.39 -0.94 -17.69
N HIS A 256 -9.27 -1.68 -17.63
CA HIS A 256 -8.98 -2.77 -18.56
C HIS A 256 -10.04 -3.87 -18.53
N ARG A 257 -10.71 -4.09 -17.38
CA ARG A 257 -11.78 -5.09 -17.25
C ARG A 257 -13.01 -4.69 -18.06
N LYS A 258 -13.34 -3.39 -18.07
CA LYS A 258 -14.43 -2.83 -18.87
C LYS A 258 -14.04 -2.86 -20.35
N LEU A 259 -12.89 -2.29 -20.70
CA LEU A 259 -12.42 -2.24 -22.08
C LEU A 259 -12.15 -3.64 -22.65
N GLY A 260 -11.70 -4.58 -21.83
CA GLY A 260 -11.47 -5.97 -22.20
C GLY A 260 -12.73 -6.63 -22.74
N VAL A 261 -13.86 -6.42 -22.08
CA VAL A 261 -15.18 -6.91 -22.51
C VAL A 261 -15.71 -6.11 -23.72
N GLU A 262 -15.73 -4.78 -23.63
CA GLU A 262 -16.31 -3.92 -24.69
C GLU A 262 -15.59 -4.07 -26.05
N LEU A 263 -14.27 -4.27 -26.01
CA LEU A 263 -13.43 -4.36 -27.21
C LEU A 263 -13.11 -5.81 -27.61
N ASP A 264 -13.55 -6.79 -26.84
CA ASP A 264 -13.28 -8.20 -27.05
C ASP A 264 -11.76 -8.51 -27.06
N LEU A 265 -11.04 -8.10 -25.97
CA LEU A 265 -9.59 -8.23 -25.90
C LEU A 265 -9.14 -9.50 -25.17
N PHE A 266 -9.79 -9.88 -24.10
CA PHE A 266 -9.47 -11.05 -23.29
C PHE A 266 -10.66 -11.47 -22.42
N SER A 267 -10.59 -12.69 -21.89
CA SER A 267 -11.55 -13.23 -20.94
C SER A 267 -10.85 -14.08 -19.87
N PHE A 268 -11.60 -14.41 -18.81
CA PHE A 268 -11.20 -15.34 -17.75
C PHE A 268 -12.24 -16.46 -17.68
N PRO A 269 -12.15 -17.49 -18.54
CA PRO A 269 -13.10 -18.60 -18.53
C PRO A 269 -12.99 -19.40 -17.22
N GLU A 270 -14.14 -19.78 -16.64
CA GLU A 270 -14.18 -20.58 -15.40
C GLU A 270 -13.53 -21.93 -15.58
N GLU A 271 -13.62 -22.50 -16.79
CA GLU A 271 -13.09 -23.82 -17.16
C GLU A 271 -11.57 -23.93 -16.99
N ILE A 272 -10.83 -22.84 -17.16
CA ILE A 272 -9.38 -22.83 -16.99
C ILE A 272 -8.93 -22.32 -15.63
N GLY A 273 -9.84 -21.78 -14.83
CA GLY A 273 -9.60 -21.33 -13.47
C GLY A 273 -9.28 -19.84 -13.33
N SER A 274 -9.48 -19.36 -12.10
CA SER A 274 -9.35 -17.95 -11.75
C SER A 274 -7.93 -17.42 -11.92
N GLY A 275 -7.78 -16.22 -12.48
CA GLY A 275 -6.49 -15.54 -12.65
C GLY A 275 -5.66 -16.04 -13.83
N LEU A 276 -6.26 -16.76 -14.78
CA LEU A 276 -5.64 -17.20 -16.02
C LEU A 276 -6.36 -16.54 -17.19
N ALA A 277 -5.73 -15.54 -17.81
CA ALA A 277 -6.32 -14.77 -18.90
C ALA A 277 -6.15 -15.48 -20.25
N VAL A 278 -7.22 -15.50 -21.05
CA VAL A 278 -7.19 -15.88 -22.46
C VAL A 278 -7.31 -14.61 -23.30
N PHE A 279 -6.29 -14.34 -24.13
CA PHE A 279 -6.30 -13.20 -25.03
C PHE A 279 -7.02 -13.57 -26.33
N HIS A 280 -8.02 -12.79 -26.71
CA HIS A 280 -8.74 -12.90 -27.96
C HIS A 280 -7.94 -12.28 -29.12
N PRO A 281 -8.33 -12.45 -30.39
CA PRO A 281 -7.51 -11.99 -31.53
C PRO A 281 -7.07 -10.54 -31.46
N LYS A 282 -7.94 -9.61 -31.04
CA LYS A 282 -7.59 -8.19 -30.90
C LYS A 282 -6.60 -7.94 -29.73
N GLY A 283 -6.84 -8.62 -28.60
CA GLY A 283 -5.93 -8.55 -27.45
C GLY A 283 -4.58 -9.18 -27.76
N GLY A 284 -4.56 -10.30 -28.49
CA GLY A 284 -3.34 -10.94 -28.97
C GLY A 284 -2.50 -10.04 -29.88
N ILE A 285 -3.14 -9.22 -30.74
CA ILE A 285 -2.43 -8.23 -31.55
C ILE A 285 -1.79 -7.15 -30.67
N ILE A 286 -2.54 -6.62 -29.69
CA ILE A 286 -2.00 -5.58 -28.77
C ILE A 286 -0.83 -6.16 -27.99
N ARG A 287 -0.97 -7.36 -27.42
CA ARG A 287 0.10 -8.02 -26.69
C ARG A 287 1.35 -8.20 -27.54
N ARG A 288 1.21 -8.71 -28.77
CA ARG A 288 2.33 -8.88 -29.70
C ARG A 288 3.03 -7.54 -30.01
N LEU A 289 2.27 -6.48 -30.29
CA LEU A 289 2.85 -5.17 -30.55
C LEU A 289 3.65 -4.61 -29.36
N MET A 290 3.17 -4.85 -28.13
CA MET A 290 3.89 -4.48 -26.91
C MET A 290 5.17 -5.31 -26.74
N GLU A 291 5.09 -6.63 -26.95
CA GLU A 291 6.26 -7.52 -26.91
C GLU A 291 7.30 -7.12 -27.99
N ASP A 292 6.86 -6.80 -29.21
CA ASP A 292 7.75 -6.35 -30.29
C ASP A 292 8.42 -5.02 -29.93
N TYR A 293 7.68 -4.07 -29.35
CA TYR A 293 8.24 -2.81 -28.88
C TYR A 293 9.28 -3.01 -27.77
N SER A 294 8.96 -3.81 -26.75
CA SER A 294 9.87 -4.11 -25.65
C SER A 294 11.13 -4.82 -26.14
N ARG A 295 11.00 -5.82 -27.03
CA ARG A 295 12.14 -6.53 -27.65
C ARG A 295 13.10 -5.58 -28.32
N VAL A 296 12.60 -4.70 -29.20
CA VAL A 296 13.43 -3.73 -29.91
C VAL A 296 14.19 -2.81 -28.94
N ARG A 297 13.55 -2.42 -27.82
CA ARG A 297 14.20 -1.57 -26.81
C ARG A 297 15.30 -2.30 -26.07
N HIS A 298 15.09 -3.55 -25.70
CA HIS A 298 16.10 -4.37 -25.05
C HIS A 298 17.29 -4.65 -26.00
N GLU A 299 17.02 -5.03 -27.25
CA GLU A 299 18.07 -5.26 -28.23
C GLU A 299 18.91 -3.99 -28.51
N GLN A 300 18.28 -2.79 -28.55
CA GLN A 300 18.98 -1.51 -28.67
C GLN A 300 19.85 -1.16 -27.46
N ALA A 301 19.56 -1.75 -26.30
CA ALA A 301 20.31 -1.62 -25.06
C ALA A 301 21.29 -2.78 -24.80
N ASP A 302 21.62 -3.54 -25.86
CA ASP A 302 22.56 -4.67 -25.84
C ASP A 302 22.13 -5.83 -24.90
N TYR A 303 20.83 -6.09 -24.78
CA TYR A 303 20.34 -7.28 -24.10
C TYR A 303 20.24 -8.46 -25.07
N GLU A 304 20.68 -9.62 -24.62
CA GLU A 304 20.56 -10.90 -25.33
C GLU A 304 19.23 -11.59 -25.00
N PHE A 305 18.49 -12.00 -26.03
CA PHE A 305 17.20 -12.67 -25.85
C PHE A 305 17.40 -14.15 -25.53
N VAL A 306 16.75 -14.61 -24.46
CA VAL A 306 16.82 -16.01 -24.00
C VAL A 306 15.43 -16.61 -23.79
N TYR A 307 15.36 -17.91 -23.64
CA TYR A 307 14.13 -18.65 -23.33
C TYR A 307 14.37 -19.63 -22.19
N SER A 308 13.46 -19.71 -21.27
CA SER A 308 13.48 -20.70 -20.19
C SER A 308 12.20 -21.53 -20.14
N PRO A 309 12.28 -22.82 -19.72
CA PRO A 309 11.11 -23.69 -19.61
C PRO A 309 10.16 -23.24 -18.50
N HIS A 310 8.89 -23.64 -18.57
CA HIS A 310 7.86 -23.29 -17.59
C HIS A 310 7.93 -24.13 -16.31
N ILE A 311 8.52 -25.33 -16.39
CA ILE A 311 8.60 -26.28 -15.29
C ILE A 311 10.05 -26.68 -15.04
N THR A 312 10.37 -27.05 -13.79
CA THR A 312 11.69 -27.55 -13.39
C THR A 312 11.59 -28.50 -12.21
N LYS A 313 12.62 -29.32 -12.03
CA LYS A 313 12.76 -30.17 -10.84
C LYS A 313 12.92 -29.35 -9.56
N SER A 314 12.48 -29.91 -8.43
CA SER A 314 12.57 -29.30 -7.08
C SER A 314 13.95 -28.76 -6.72
N ASN A 315 14.99 -29.49 -7.10
CA ASN A 315 16.41 -29.17 -6.75
C ASN A 315 16.81 -27.73 -7.12
N LEU A 316 16.29 -27.17 -8.23
CA LEU A 316 16.62 -25.81 -8.61
C LEU A 316 16.05 -24.81 -7.61
N PHE A 317 14.82 -25.04 -7.16
CA PHE A 317 14.13 -24.17 -6.21
C PHE A 317 14.57 -24.41 -4.77
N GLU A 318 15.07 -25.58 -4.42
CA GLU A 318 15.79 -25.83 -3.16
C GLU A 318 17.09 -25.04 -3.13
N THR A 319 17.92 -25.17 -4.17
CA THR A 319 19.22 -24.46 -4.26
C THR A 319 19.07 -22.94 -4.24
N SER A 320 18.03 -22.43 -4.87
CA SER A 320 17.77 -20.98 -4.96
C SER A 320 16.96 -20.42 -3.78
N GLY A 321 16.54 -21.27 -2.83
CA GLY A 321 15.78 -20.89 -1.63
C GLY A 321 14.29 -20.61 -1.86
N HIS A 322 13.76 -20.79 -3.08
CA HIS A 322 12.35 -20.49 -3.37
C HIS A 322 11.38 -21.34 -2.55
N LEU A 323 11.70 -22.61 -2.29
CA LEU A 323 10.84 -23.48 -1.48
C LEU A 323 10.85 -23.09 0.02
N GLN A 324 11.82 -22.30 0.48
CA GLN A 324 11.85 -21.80 1.85
C GLN A 324 11.07 -20.48 2.02
N TRP A 325 11.19 -19.58 1.03
CA TRP A 325 10.69 -18.21 1.15
C TRP A 325 9.39 -17.94 0.40
N PHE A 326 9.06 -18.76 -0.62
CA PHE A 326 7.93 -18.54 -1.52
C PHE A 326 6.97 -19.72 -1.64
N ALA A 327 7.13 -20.77 -0.80
CA ALA A 327 6.33 -22.01 -0.90
C ALA A 327 4.82 -21.72 -0.98
N ASP A 328 4.30 -20.82 -0.14
CA ASP A 328 2.87 -20.47 -0.10
C ASP A 328 2.36 -19.81 -1.39
N GLY A 329 3.25 -19.20 -2.15
CA GLY A 329 2.98 -18.55 -3.44
C GLY A 329 3.25 -19.41 -4.66
N MET A 330 3.64 -20.67 -4.49
CA MET A 330 3.91 -21.61 -5.57
C MET A 330 2.77 -22.60 -5.75
N PHE A 331 2.49 -22.97 -7.02
CA PHE A 331 1.59 -24.08 -7.27
C PHE A 331 2.19 -25.37 -6.70
N PRO A 332 1.34 -26.32 -6.20
CA PRO A 332 1.81 -27.61 -5.71
C PRO A 332 2.65 -28.33 -6.76
N PRO A 333 3.62 -29.17 -6.35
CA PRO A 333 4.43 -29.92 -7.29
C PRO A 333 3.60 -30.94 -8.08
N MET A 334 4.05 -31.17 -9.30
CA MET A 334 3.63 -32.31 -10.12
C MET A 334 4.59 -33.45 -9.85
N GLU A 335 4.09 -34.61 -9.47
CA GLU A 335 4.90 -35.83 -9.27
C GLU A 335 4.92 -36.65 -10.55
N ILE A 336 6.11 -37.07 -10.99
CA ILE A 336 6.30 -37.93 -12.17
C ILE A 336 6.98 -39.20 -11.69
N ASP A 337 6.28 -40.34 -11.83
CA ASP A 337 6.84 -41.64 -11.52
C ASP A 337 7.91 -42.04 -12.54
N HIS A 338 9.05 -42.53 -12.04
CA HIS A 338 10.17 -43.00 -12.87
C HIS A 338 10.06 -44.48 -13.32
N ASP A 339 9.06 -45.21 -12.89
CA ASP A 339 8.88 -46.62 -13.19
C ASP A 339 7.93 -46.89 -14.38
N HIS A 340 8.20 -46.29 -15.53
CA HIS A 340 7.89 -47.00 -16.76
C HIS A 340 9.14 -47.74 -17.21
N ASN A 341 9.36 -48.88 -16.60
CA ASN A 341 10.25 -49.91 -17.11
C ASN A 341 9.69 -50.28 -18.53
N HIS A 342 10.37 -49.89 -19.60
CA HIS A 342 10.09 -50.31 -20.94
C HIS A 342 10.44 -51.81 -21.11
N GLY A 343 9.77 -52.64 -20.36
CA GLY A 343 9.83 -54.04 -20.44
C GLY A 343 8.54 -54.57 -21.03
N SER A 344 8.61 -54.98 -22.29
CA SER A 344 7.59 -55.70 -23.09
C SER A 344 6.29 -54.93 -23.36
N ALA A 345 6.15 -54.46 -24.60
CA ALA A 345 4.87 -54.10 -25.18
C ALA A 345 3.95 -55.31 -25.19
N GLU A 346 3.05 -55.44 -24.22
CA GLU A 346 1.82 -56.21 -24.43
C GLU A 346 0.88 -55.32 -25.22
N GLU A 347 0.43 -55.83 -26.38
CA GLU A 347 -0.54 -55.15 -27.23
C GLU A 347 -1.81 -54.83 -26.42
N PRO A 348 -2.41 -53.63 -26.55
CA PRO A 348 -3.63 -53.29 -25.83
C PRO A 348 -4.75 -54.23 -26.28
N ASP A 349 -5.35 -54.91 -25.32
CA ASP A 349 -6.58 -55.70 -25.50
C ASP A 349 -7.67 -54.77 -26.04
N SER A 350 -8.14 -55.08 -27.27
CA SER A 350 -9.13 -54.34 -28.05
C SER A 350 -10.58 -54.52 -27.55
N SER A 351 -10.80 -54.89 -26.30
CA SER A 351 -12.13 -55.15 -25.74
C SER A 351 -12.58 -54.09 -24.70
N VAL A 352 -12.30 -52.79 -24.90
CA VAL A 352 -12.95 -51.74 -24.10
C VAL A 352 -14.14 -51.18 -24.86
N SER A 353 -15.34 -51.63 -24.45
CA SER A 353 -16.63 -51.09 -24.90
C SER A 353 -16.74 -49.59 -24.47
N ALA A 354 -17.09 -48.77 -25.46
CA ALA A 354 -17.39 -47.35 -25.24
C ALA A 354 -18.75 -47.20 -24.53
N GLU A 355 -18.77 -47.28 -23.23
CA GLU A 355 -19.85 -46.71 -22.40
C GLU A 355 -19.27 -46.22 -21.07
N GLY A 356 -19.24 -44.92 -20.96
CA GLY A 356 -19.32 -44.01 -19.88
C GLY A 356 -18.96 -44.48 -18.48
N ASP A 357 -17.78 -44.13 -18.04
CA ASP A 357 -17.58 -43.53 -16.71
C ASP A 357 -16.23 -42.82 -16.75
N LEU A 358 -16.24 -41.50 -16.59
CA LEU A 358 -15.06 -40.73 -16.24
C LEU A 358 -14.62 -41.22 -14.85
N ALA A 359 -13.83 -42.29 -14.83
CA ALA A 359 -13.15 -42.73 -13.64
C ALA A 359 -12.31 -41.53 -13.16
N LEU A 360 -12.66 -41.00 -12.02
CA LEU A 360 -11.83 -40.05 -11.29
C LEU A 360 -10.44 -40.69 -11.17
N VAL A 361 -9.46 -40.14 -11.89
CA VAL A 361 -8.07 -40.55 -11.75
C VAL A 361 -7.71 -40.23 -10.30
N GLU A 362 -7.59 -41.25 -9.45
CA GLU A 362 -7.10 -41.05 -8.09
C GLU A 362 -5.72 -40.40 -8.18
N PRO A 363 -5.42 -39.42 -7.32
CA PRO A 363 -4.10 -38.78 -7.31
C PRO A 363 -3.07 -39.87 -7.02
N ILE A 364 -2.17 -40.11 -7.97
CA ILE A 364 -1.07 -41.03 -7.85
C ILE A 364 -0.20 -40.55 -6.69
N GLN A 365 -0.22 -41.23 -5.55
CA GLN A 365 0.72 -41.01 -4.45
C GLN A 365 2.06 -41.66 -4.86
N GLY A 366 2.88 -40.87 -5.59
CA GLY A 366 4.15 -41.38 -6.11
C GLY A 366 5.33 -40.95 -5.26
N THR A 367 6.33 -41.82 -5.15
CA THR A 367 7.69 -41.53 -4.69
C THR A 367 8.52 -40.88 -5.80
N GLY A 368 7.88 -40.18 -6.74
CA GLY A 368 8.45 -39.71 -7.98
C GLY A 368 9.23 -38.38 -7.85
N THR A 369 9.90 -38.01 -8.95
CA THR A 369 10.57 -36.70 -9.03
C THR A 369 9.54 -35.56 -9.08
N GLN A 370 9.69 -34.59 -8.19
CA GLN A 370 8.82 -33.41 -8.13
C GLN A 370 9.23 -32.34 -9.14
N TYR A 371 8.26 -31.86 -9.91
CA TYR A 371 8.39 -30.72 -10.82
C TYR A 371 7.47 -29.59 -10.38
N TYR A 372 7.94 -28.36 -10.49
CA TYR A 372 7.21 -27.15 -10.14
C TYR A 372 7.02 -26.24 -11.34
N LEU A 373 5.91 -25.54 -11.42
CA LEU A 373 5.75 -24.35 -12.25
C LEU A 373 6.63 -23.22 -11.71
N LYS A 374 7.34 -22.53 -12.59
CA LYS A 374 8.25 -21.44 -12.16
C LYS A 374 7.47 -20.21 -11.68
N PRO A 375 7.74 -19.70 -10.46
CA PRO A 375 7.20 -18.44 -9.97
C PRO A 375 8.02 -17.22 -10.42
N MET A 376 9.28 -17.45 -10.85
CA MET A 376 10.27 -16.45 -11.28
C MET A 376 11.21 -17.04 -12.33
N ASN A 377 11.77 -16.18 -13.18
CA ASN A 377 12.73 -16.57 -14.22
C ASN A 377 14.21 -16.54 -13.74
N CYS A 378 14.50 -15.86 -12.63
CA CYS A 378 15.86 -15.64 -12.11
C CYS A 378 16.72 -16.91 -12.06
N PRO A 379 16.28 -18.05 -11.49
CA PRO A 379 17.11 -19.27 -11.41
C PRO A 379 17.54 -19.78 -12.78
N PHE A 380 16.70 -19.63 -13.79
CA PHE A 380 16.98 -20.10 -15.15
C PHE A 380 18.04 -19.23 -15.84
N HIS A 381 17.99 -17.92 -15.70
CA HIS A 381 19.03 -17.01 -16.21
C HIS A 381 20.38 -17.29 -15.56
N ILE A 382 20.39 -17.63 -14.26
CA ILE A 382 21.61 -18.08 -13.57
C ILE A 382 22.13 -19.40 -14.17
N LEU A 383 21.27 -20.36 -14.53
CA LEU A 383 21.69 -21.58 -15.20
C LEU A 383 22.28 -21.30 -16.58
N ILE A 384 21.72 -20.36 -17.36
CA ILE A 384 22.30 -19.92 -18.63
C ILE A 384 23.69 -19.32 -18.39
N PHE A 385 23.85 -18.49 -17.37
CA PHE A 385 25.15 -17.95 -17.01
C PHE A 385 26.15 -19.07 -16.65
N LYS A 386 25.74 -20.06 -15.90
CA LYS A 386 26.55 -21.19 -15.44
C LYS A 386 26.79 -22.25 -16.51
N SER A 387 26.13 -22.20 -17.68
CA SER A 387 26.18 -23.26 -18.72
C SER A 387 27.59 -23.46 -19.31
N ARG A 388 28.48 -22.48 -19.20
CA ARG A 388 29.87 -22.55 -19.65
C ARG A 388 30.76 -21.70 -18.76
N GLN A 389 32.06 -21.94 -18.81
CA GLN A 389 33.03 -21.02 -18.20
C GLN A 389 33.00 -19.68 -18.94
N ARG A 390 33.00 -18.60 -18.14
CA ARG A 390 32.96 -17.22 -18.65
C ARG A 390 34.14 -16.43 -18.15
N SER A 391 34.64 -15.51 -18.97
CA SER A 391 35.60 -14.53 -18.53
C SER A 391 34.88 -13.36 -17.87
N TYR A 392 35.48 -12.75 -16.84
CA TYR A 392 34.96 -11.50 -16.26
C TYR A 392 34.88 -10.35 -17.29
N ARG A 393 35.60 -10.47 -18.41
CA ARG A 393 35.56 -9.50 -19.52
C ARG A 393 34.28 -9.61 -20.37
N GLU A 394 33.51 -10.66 -20.19
CA GLU A 394 32.17 -10.81 -20.82
C GLU A 394 31.09 -10.06 -20.04
N LEU A 395 31.43 -9.52 -18.85
CA LEU A 395 30.50 -8.75 -18.04
C LEU A 395 30.58 -7.24 -18.41
N PRO A 396 29.45 -6.53 -18.35
CA PRO A 396 28.11 -6.98 -17.95
C PRO A 396 27.48 -7.89 -18.99
N LEU A 397 26.80 -8.95 -18.55
CA LEU A 397 25.95 -9.79 -19.40
C LEU A 397 24.49 -9.44 -19.13
N ARG A 398 23.80 -8.91 -20.13
CA ARG A 398 22.39 -8.51 -20.04
C ARG A 398 21.55 -9.51 -20.79
N MET A 399 20.64 -10.19 -20.09
CA MET A 399 19.72 -11.17 -20.69
C MET A 399 18.28 -10.77 -20.43
N PHE A 400 17.39 -11.01 -21.39
CA PHE A 400 15.96 -10.83 -21.20
C PHE A 400 15.16 -11.94 -21.88
N GLU A 401 13.95 -12.18 -21.36
CA GLU A 401 12.96 -13.06 -22.00
C GLU A 401 11.54 -12.53 -21.78
N PHE A 402 10.62 -12.94 -22.65
CA PHE A 402 9.20 -12.90 -22.33
C PHE A 402 8.85 -14.15 -21.52
N GLY A 403 9.20 -14.13 -20.23
CA GLY A 403 9.10 -15.27 -19.34
C GLY A 403 7.72 -15.40 -18.71
N THR A 404 7.02 -16.49 -19.02
CA THR A 404 5.75 -16.79 -18.34
C THR A 404 6.03 -17.40 -16.99
N VAL A 405 5.46 -16.81 -15.93
CA VAL A 405 5.58 -17.26 -14.54
C VAL A 405 4.20 -17.55 -13.95
N TYR A 406 4.16 -18.41 -12.93
CA TYR A 406 2.95 -18.88 -12.30
C TYR A 406 3.03 -18.71 -10.79
N ARG A 407 2.02 -18.04 -10.20
CA ARG A 407 1.94 -17.78 -8.77
C ARG A 407 0.62 -18.23 -8.20
N TYR A 408 0.66 -18.98 -7.12
CA TYR A 408 -0.54 -19.44 -6.44
C TYR A 408 -1.15 -18.33 -5.59
N GLU A 409 -1.77 -17.36 -6.28
CA GLU A 409 -2.48 -16.27 -5.63
C GLU A 409 -3.79 -16.77 -5.00
N LYS A 410 -4.09 -16.33 -3.78
CA LYS A 410 -5.37 -16.63 -3.12
C LYS A 410 -6.54 -16.10 -3.95
N SER A 411 -7.67 -16.80 -3.95
CA SER A 411 -8.83 -16.44 -4.77
C SER A 411 -9.33 -15.01 -4.55
N GLY A 412 -9.37 -14.54 -3.30
CA GLY A 412 -9.87 -13.21 -2.95
C GLY A 412 -8.98 -12.03 -3.37
N VAL A 413 -7.73 -12.28 -3.81
CA VAL A 413 -6.79 -11.20 -4.20
C VAL A 413 -6.59 -11.11 -5.71
N VAL A 414 -7.11 -12.05 -6.49
CA VAL A 414 -7.04 -12.03 -7.97
C VAL A 414 -7.89 -10.88 -8.51
N HIS A 415 -7.31 -10.05 -9.38
CA HIS A 415 -7.98 -8.84 -9.87
C HIS A 415 -7.61 -8.49 -11.31
N GLY A 416 -8.51 -8.77 -12.26
CA GLY A 416 -8.34 -8.48 -13.69
C GLY A 416 -6.99 -8.99 -14.21
N LEU A 417 -6.26 -8.14 -14.96
CA LEU A 417 -4.88 -8.41 -15.41
C LEU A 417 -3.82 -7.90 -14.44
N THR A 418 -4.18 -7.20 -13.37
CA THR A 418 -3.22 -6.60 -12.44
C THR A 418 -2.71 -7.57 -11.40
N ARG A 419 -3.51 -8.57 -11.03
CA ARG A 419 -3.09 -9.65 -10.14
C ARG A 419 -3.65 -10.98 -10.60
N VAL A 420 -2.81 -11.78 -11.18
CA VAL A 420 -3.14 -13.01 -11.91
C VAL A 420 -2.30 -14.20 -11.42
N ARG A 421 -2.73 -15.41 -11.74
CA ARG A 421 -2.01 -16.64 -11.42
C ARG A 421 -1.01 -17.07 -12.50
N GLY A 422 -1.18 -16.58 -13.72
CA GLY A 422 -0.24 -16.79 -14.84
C GLY A 422 -0.02 -15.49 -15.59
N MET A 423 1.23 -15.09 -15.77
CA MET A 423 1.60 -13.85 -16.47
C MET A 423 2.89 -14.02 -17.26
N THR A 424 3.00 -13.29 -18.36
CA THR A 424 4.25 -13.17 -19.11
C THR A 424 4.88 -11.82 -18.79
N GLN A 425 6.14 -11.84 -18.36
CA GLN A 425 6.93 -10.67 -18.02
C GLN A 425 7.98 -10.45 -19.10
N ASP A 426 8.29 -9.20 -19.42
CA ASP A 426 9.53 -8.80 -20.10
C ASP A 426 10.64 -8.72 -19.04
N ASP A 427 11.09 -9.88 -18.60
CA ASP A 427 11.98 -10.05 -17.46
C ASP A 427 13.44 -10.03 -17.90
N ALA A 428 14.24 -9.21 -17.26
CA ALA A 428 15.65 -9.00 -17.59
C ALA A 428 16.54 -9.16 -16.35
N HIS A 429 17.74 -9.73 -16.58
CA HIS A 429 18.77 -9.87 -15.56
C HIS A 429 20.11 -9.40 -16.10
N ILE A 430 20.78 -8.54 -15.32
CA ILE A 430 22.13 -8.07 -15.61
C ILE A 430 23.10 -8.75 -14.64
N LEU A 431 24.01 -9.55 -15.17
CA LEU A 431 25.10 -10.13 -14.39
C LEU A 431 26.34 -9.25 -14.57
N THR A 432 26.84 -8.75 -13.46
CA THR A 432 27.88 -7.70 -13.46
C THR A 432 28.87 -7.90 -12.31
N THR A 433 30.04 -7.26 -12.39
CA THR A 433 30.92 -7.12 -11.22
C THR A 433 30.37 -6.03 -10.28
N LYS A 434 30.85 -6.03 -9.03
CA LYS A 434 30.46 -5.01 -8.05
C LYS A 434 30.80 -3.58 -8.53
N GLU A 435 31.93 -3.44 -9.22
CA GLU A 435 32.40 -2.14 -9.73
C GLU A 435 31.55 -1.62 -10.88
N GLN A 436 30.98 -2.52 -11.71
CA GLN A 436 30.12 -2.17 -12.85
C GLN A 436 28.68 -1.86 -12.40
N MET A 437 28.25 -2.35 -11.23
CA MET A 437 26.86 -2.33 -10.80
C MET A 437 26.25 -0.91 -10.82
N VAL A 438 26.98 0.10 -10.36
CA VAL A 438 26.46 1.49 -10.33
C VAL A 438 26.21 2.01 -11.74
N ALA A 439 27.11 1.73 -12.69
CA ALA A 439 26.96 2.17 -14.08
C ALA A 439 25.80 1.47 -14.82
N GLU A 440 25.43 0.26 -14.39
CA GLU A 440 24.31 -0.48 -14.96
C GLU A 440 22.94 -0.07 -14.37
N LEU A 441 22.94 0.60 -13.22
CA LEU A 441 21.71 1.06 -12.54
C LEU A 441 21.33 2.51 -12.91
N VAL A 442 22.23 3.27 -13.52
CA VAL A 442 22.03 4.68 -13.93
C VAL A 442 21.70 4.77 -15.40
#